data_fed667c600d09a6d077632f70c6ccf4b
#
_entry.id   fed667c600d09a6d077632f70c6ccf4b
#
_cell.length_a   1.000
_cell.length_b   1.000
_cell.length_c   1.000
_cell.angle_alpha   90.00
_cell.angle_beta   90.00
_cell.angle_gamma   90.00
#
_symmetry.space_group_name_H-M   'P 1'
#
loop_
_entity.id
_entity.type
_entity.pdbx_description
1 polymer ?
#
loop_
_entity_poly.entity_id
_entity_poly.type
_entity_poly.pdbx_seq_one_letter_code
_entity_poly.pdbx_strand_id
1 'polypeptide(L)'
;MATTTQNTSRTAHLLELMTKGDNAFNARDFETVDMVHHPEMVAYIPGLAEPIHGSKAHSAAMQQFLRSFPDLHTNTPYPIQFGSGDWITVVTNATGTFTGEMVLPDGKVIAPTGKAFDLEFGQTTKWDGDRLIVIAAFYDTALQAQQLGLA
;
A
#
# COMPACT_ATOMS: atom_id res chain seq x y z
N MET A 1 0.66 -29.72 -8.57
CA MET A 1 -0.45 -28.76 -8.41
C MET A 1 -0.95 -28.84 -6.97
N ALA A 2 -1.11 -27.69 -6.32
CA ALA A 2 -1.77 -27.66 -5.02
C ALA A 2 -3.24 -28.06 -5.18
N THR A 3 -3.78 -28.82 -4.21
CA THR A 3 -5.21 -29.12 -4.18
C THR A 3 -6.01 -27.84 -3.91
N THR A 4 -7.28 -27.79 -4.27
CA THR A 4 -8.16 -26.65 -3.99
C THR A 4 -8.16 -26.27 -2.50
N THR A 5 -8.14 -27.26 -1.61
CA THR A 5 -8.10 -27.03 -0.16
C THR A 5 -6.79 -26.38 0.29
N GLN A 6 -5.64 -26.82 -0.26
CA GLN A 6 -4.33 -26.21 0.04
C GLN A 6 -4.26 -24.76 -0.46
N ASN A 7 -4.82 -24.49 -1.66
CA ASN A 7 -4.86 -23.15 -2.24
C ASN A 7 -5.72 -22.21 -1.37
N THR A 8 -6.88 -22.66 -0.91
CA THR A 8 -7.76 -21.89 -0.01
C THR A 8 -7.10 -21.61 1.32
N SER A 9 -6.39 -22.58 1.93
CA SER A 9 -5.67 -22.41 3.17
C SER A 9 -4.52 -21.42 3.03
N ARG A 10 -3.77 -21.47 1.92
CA ARG A 10 -2.70 -20.49 1.64
C ARG A 10 -3.26 -19.09 1.44
N THR A 11 -4.35 -18.93 0.68
CA THR A 11 -5.03 -17.64 0.51
C THR A 11 -5.43 -17.05 1.86
N ALA A 12 -6.05 -17.81 2.75
CA ALA A 12 -6.45 -17.35 4.07
C ALA A 12 -5.23 -16.89 4.90
N HIS A 13 -4.13 -17.65 4.87
CA HIS A 13 -2.89 -17.32 5.55
C HIS A 13 -2.27 -16.01 5.03
N LEU A 14 -2.21 -15.84 3.70
CA LEU A 14 -1.67 -14.63 3.09
C LEU A 14 -2.54 -13.40 3.39
N LEU A 15 -3.86 -13.55 3.44
CA LEU A 15 -4.76 -12.47 3.84
C LEU A 15 -4.56 -12.05 5.30
N GLU A 16 -4.29 -12.97 6.19
CA GLU A 16 -3.92 -12.67 7.58
C GLU A 16 -2.61 -11.87 7.65
N LEU A 17 -1.59 -12.28 6.89
CA LEU A 17 -0.32 -11.56 6.82
C LEU A 17 -0.49 -10.15 6.22
N MET A 18 -1.30 -10.01 5.19
CA MET A 18 -1.62 -8.71 4.59
C MET A 18 -2.30 -7.78 5.58
N THR A 19 -3.30 -8.29 6.29
CA THR A 19 -4.00 -7.54 7.35
C THR A 19 -3.04 -7.12 8.46
N LYS A 20 -2.14 -8.01 8.87
CA LYS A 20 -1.09 -7.72 9.87
C LYS A 20 -0.20 -6.57 9.39
N GLY A 21 0.23 -6.59 8.13
CA GLY A 21 1.06 -5.55 7.53
C GLY A 21 0.36 -4.19 7.49
N ASP A 22 -0.88 -4.15 7.01
CA ASP A 22 -1.65 -2.89 6.94
C ASP A 22 -1.99 -2.35 8.33
N ASN A 23 -2.35 -3.20 9.29
CA ASN A 23 -2.58 -2.77 10.66
C ASN A 23 -1.30 -2.24 11.32
N ALA A 24 -0.15 -2.87 11.07
CA ALA A 24 1.14 -2.38 11.54
C ALA A 24 1.49 -1.02 10.92
N PHE A 25 1.25 -0.84 9.64
CA PHE A 25 1.44 0.44 8.97
C PHE A 25 0.54 1.53 9.58
N ASN A 26 -0.74 1.24 9.80
CA ASN A 26 -1.67 2.17 10.46
C ASN A 26 -1.19 2.56 11.86
N ALA A 27 -0.60 1.62 12.60
CA ALA A 27 -0.03 1.84 13.94
C ALA A 27 1.37 2.49 13.90
N ARG A 28 1.94 2.67 12.70
CA ARG A 28 3.33 3.13 12.51
C ARG A 28 4.37 2.19 13.10
N ASP A 29 4.04 0.91 13.20
CA ASP A 29 4.95 -0.17 13.59
C ASP A 29 5.73 -0.66 12.36
N PHE A 30 6.76 0.09 12.00
CA PHE A 30 7.56 -0.17 10.80
C PHE A 30 8.43 -1.42 10.94
N GLU A 31 8.77 -1.83 12.14
CA GLU A 31 9.49 -3.09 12.36
C GLU A 31 8.65 -4.28 11.88
N THR A 32 7.37 -4.34 12.25
CA THR A 32 6.45 -5.37 11.77
C THR A 32 6.21 -5.27 10.26
N VAL A 33 6.07 -4.06 9.71
CA VAL A 33 5.96 -3.85 8.26
C VAL A 33 7.17 -4.43 7.53
N ASP A 34 8.38 -4.14 8.00
CA ASP A 34 9.62 -4.63 7.40
C ASP A 34 9.74 -6.17 7.48
N MET A 35 9.22 -6.78 8.54
CA MET A 35 9.20 -8.26 8.65
C MET A 35 8.28 -8.91 7.61
N VAL A 36 7.20 -8.26 7.23
CA VAL A 36 6.25 -8.75 6.22
C VAL A 36 6.80 -8.57 4.80
N HIS A 37 7.67 -7.59 4.58
CA HIS A 37 8.22 -7.28 3.26
C HIS A 37 9.50 -8.08 2.96
N HIS A 38 9.57 -8.63 1.74
CA HIS A 38 10.80 -9.24 1.25
C HIS A 38 11.85 -8.15 0.96
N PRO A 39 13.14 -8.34 1.31
CA PRO A 39 14.17 -7.32 1.04
C PRO A 39 14.27 -6.90 -0.44
N GLU A 40 14.00 -7.83 -1.35
CA GLU A 40 14.06 -7.61 -2.81
C GLU A 40 12.69 -7.34 -3.44
N MET A 41 11.71 -6.90 -2.66
CA MET A 41 10.38 -6.63 -3.17
C MET A 41 10.38 -5.59 -4.28
N VAL A 42 9.35 -5.64 -5.14
CA VAL A 42 9.09 -4.65 -6.18
C VAL A 42 7.71 -4.06 -5.95
N ALA A 43 7.64 -2.72 -5.95
CA ALA A 43 6.40 -1.99 -5.73
C ALA A 43 6.02 -1.14 -6.95
N TYR A 44 4.84 -1.40 -7.47
CA TYR A 44 4.22 -0.61 -8.55
C TYR A 44 3.22 0.36 -7.91
N ILE A 45 3.56 1.64 -7.94
CA ILE A 45 2.78 2.71 -7.29
C ILE A 45 2.19 3.63 -8.35
N PRO A 46 0.89 3.97 -8.27
CA PRO A 46 0.27 4.92 -9.21
C PRO A 46 1.01 6.26 -9.26
N GLY A 47 1.20 6.77 -10.45
CA GLY A 47 1.90 8.04 -10.69
C GLY A 47 3.41 7.94 -10.82
N LEU A 48 4.01 6.78 -10.53
CA LEU A 48 5.43 6.55 -10.77
C LEU A 48 5.62 5.83 -12.11
N ALA A 49 6.52 6.35 -12.94
CA ALA A 49 6.84 5.77 -14.25
C ALA A 49 7.56 4.42 -14.12
N GLU A 50 8.38 4.28 -13.09
CA GLU A 50 9.17 3.09 -12.83
C GLU A 50 8.82 2.50 -11.48
N PRO A 51 8.85 1.15 -11.33
CA PRO A 51 8.61 0.52 -10.04
C PRO A 51 9.75 0.81 -9.04
N ILE A 52 9.41 0.74 -7.76
CA ILE A 52 10.38 0.85 -6.68
C ILE A 52 10.97 -0.53 -6.41
N HIS A 53 12.30 -0.65 -6.40
CA HIS A 53 13.02 -1.89 -6.13
C HIS A 53 13.59 -1.91 -4.72
N GLY A 54 13.24 -2.95 -3.97
CA GLY A 54 13.75 -3.22 -2.63
C GLY A 54 12.89 -2.61 -1.52
N SER A 55 12.86 -3.31 -0.38
CA SER A 55 12.06 -2.88 0.78
C SER A 55 12.55 -1.56 1.39
N LYS A 56 13.85 -1.30 1.34
CA LYS A 56 14.41 -0.03 1.86
C LYS A 56 13.93 1.18 1.06
N ALA A 57 13.97 1.09 -0.27
CA ALA A 57 13.48 2.16 -1.15
C ALA A 57 11.96 2.33 -1.01
N HIS A 58 11.21 1.23 -0.89
CA HIS A 58 9.78 1.28 -0.65
C HIS A 58 9.45 1.94 0.70
N SER A 59 10.15 1.57 1.76
CA SER A 59 9.99 2.19 3.09
C SER A 59 10.27 3.70 3.05
N ALA A 60 11.34 4.13 2.37
CA ALA A 60 11.65 5.53 2.20
C ALA A 60 10.54 6.30 1.46
N ALA A 61 9.97 5.71 0.41
CA ALA A 61 8.85 6.29 -0.33
C ALA A 61 7.59 6.41 0.57
N MET A 62 7.30 5.39 1.38
CA MET A 62 6.17 5.43 2.32
C MET A 62 6.38 6.47 3.41
N GLN A 63 7.59 6.64 3.94
CA GLN A 63 7.93 7.69 4.90
C GLN A 63 7.73 9.08 4.29
N GLN A 64 8.09 9.26 3.02
CA GLN A 64 7.84 10.52 2.30
C GLN A 64 6.34 10.80 2.18
N PHE A 65 5.55 9.77 1.87
CA PHE A 65 4.10 9.89 1.77
C PHE A 65 3.48 10.26 3.12
N LEU A 66 3.97 9.68 4.21
CA LEU A 66 3.51 10.00 5.57
C LEU A 66 3.86 11.41 6.03
N ARG A 67 4.88 12.04 5.46
CA ARG A 67 5.15 13.46 5.73
C ARG A 67 4.06 14.35 5.18
N SER A 68 3.55 14.02 3.98
CA SER A 68 2.44 14.75 3.35
C SER A 68 1.10 14.42 4.01
N PHE A 69 0.89 13.15 4.37
CA PHE A 69 -0.35 12.61 4.94
C PHE A 69 -0.06 11.88 6.25
N PRO A 70 0.20 12.61 7.37
CA PRO A 70 0.59 11.98 8.64
C PRO A 70 -0.47 11.02 9.20
N ASP A 71 -1.73 11.22 8.87
CA ASP A 71 -2.87 10.40 9.28
C ASP A 71 -3.28 9.33 8.26
N LEU A 72 -2.42 9.04 7.27
CA LEU A 72 -2.69 8.02 6.25
C LEU A 72 -3.13 6.71 6.91
N HIS A 73 -4.27 6.19 6.45
CA HIS A 73 -4.90 5.02 7.03
C HIS A 73 -5.51 4.14 5.95
N THR A 74 -5.24 2.84 6.01
CA THR A 74 -5.85 1.81 5.18
C THR A 74 -6.87 1.04 6.02
N ASN A 75 -8.13 1.05 5.60
CA ASN A 75 -9.19 0.40 6.37
C ASN A 75 -9.07 -1.12 6.36
N THR A 76 -9.24 -1.72 7.52
CA THR A 76 -9.36 -3.17 7.70
C THR A 76 -10.57 -3.47 8.58
N PRO A 77 -11.27 -4.61 8.42
CA PRO A 77 -11.05 -5.65 7.41
C PRO A 77 -11.38 -5.19 5.98
N TYR A 78 -10.88 -5.92 4.99
CA TYR A 78 -11.11 -5.59 3.58
C TYR A 78 -12.50 -6.04 3.13
N PRO A 79 -13.32 -5.14 2.54
CA PRO A 79 -14.62 -5.51 1.97
C PRO A 79 -14.53 -6.50 0.81
N ILE A 80 -13.47 -6.42 0.00
CA ILE A 80 -13.18 -7.33 -1.09
C ILE A 80 -11.82 -7.93 -0.86
N GLN A 81 -11.75 -9.28 -0.85
CA GLN A 81 -10.51 -10.01 -0.70
C GLN A 81 -10.62 -11.38 -1.32
N PHE A 82 -9.62 -11.77 -2.09
CA PHE A 82 -9.54 -13.07 -2.72
C PHE A 82 -8.09 -13.37 -3.14
N GLY A 83 -7.84 -14.60 -3.55
CA GLY A 83 -6.52 -14.97 -4.04
C GLY A 83 -6.45 -16.39 -4.55
N SER A 84 -5.31 -16.73 -5.11
CA SER A 84 -4.98 -18.05 -5.60
C SER A 84 -3.47 -18.24 -5.63
N GLY A 85 -2.99 -19.37 -5.12
CA GLY A 85 -1.56 -19.66 -5.03
C GLY A 85 -0.82 -18.63 -4.18
N ASP A 86 0.18 -17.99 -4.76
CA ASP A 86 1.03 -16.99 -4.11
C ASP A 86 0.48 -15.56 -4.24
N TRP A 87 -0.66 -15.39 -4.86
CA TRP A 87 -1.25 -14.09 -5.12
C TRP A 87 -2.52 -13.84 -4.30
N ILE A 88 -2.65 -12.63 -3.78
CA ILE A 88 -3.89 -12.13 -3.18
C ILE A 88 -4.21 -10.73 -3.70
N THR A 89 -5.50 -10.39 -3.72
CA THR A 89 -5.99 -9.05 -3.99
C THR A 89 -6.91 -8.61 -2.86
N VAL A 90 -6.72 -7.39 -2.39
CA VAL A 90 -7.59 -6.75 -1.41
C VAL A 90 -8.03 -5.39 -1.92
N VAL A 91 -9.29 -5.03 -1.70
CA VAL A 91 -9.83 -3.72 -2.03
C VAL A 91 -10.53 -3.15 -0.81
N THR A 92 -10.20 -1.94 -0.47
CA THR A 92 -10.74 -1.22 0.68
C THR A 92 -10.71 0.28 0.42
N ASN A 93 -10.92 1.10 1.44
CA ASN A 93 -10.72 2.54 1.38
C ASN A 93 -9.43 2.92 2.09
N ALA A 94 -8.74 3.92 1.54
CA ALA A 94 -7.64 4.60 2.19
C ALA A 94 -7.97 6.09 2.33
N THR A 95 -7.56 6.68 3.45
CA THR A 95 -7.83 8.08 3.79
C THR A 95 -6.55 8.78 4.23
N GLY A 96 -6.50 10.09 4.01
CA GLY A 96 -5.39 10.91 4.47
C GLY A 96 -5.70 12.39 4.34
N THR A 97 -5.11 13.21 5.21
CA THR A 97 -5.25 14.66 5.19
C THR A 97 -3.92 15.30 4.79
N PHE A 98 -3.97 16.16 3.78
CA PHE A 98 -2.79 16.82 3.22
C PHE A 98 -2.36 17.98 4.12
N THR A 99 -1.53 17.70 5.11
CA THR A 99 -1.06 18.67 6.11
C THR A 99 0.44 18.93 6.10
N GLY A 100 1.23 18.09 5.43
CA GLY A 100 2.67 18.27 5.24
C GLY A 100 3.03 18.53 3.79
N GLU A 101 4.17 19.16 3.54
CA GLU A 101 4.62 19.44 2.18
C GLU A 101 4.77 18.15 1.35
N MET A 102 4.39 18.22 0.08
CA MET A 102 4.57 17.14 -0.89
C MET A 102 5.75 17.47 -1.80
N VAL A 103 6.72 16.58 -1.87
CA VAL A 103 7.87 16.69 -2.76
C VAL A 103 7.67 15.77 -3.96
N LEU A 104 7.58 16.35 -5.15
CA LEU A 104 7.43 15.60 -6.40
C LEU A 104 8.78 15.03 -6.86
N PRO A 105 8.77 14.02 -7.76
CA PRO A 105 10.00 13.40 -8.27
C PRO A 105 11.00 14.38 -8.92
N ASP A 106 10.51 15.48 -9.48
CA ASP A 106 11.33 16.55 -10.07
C ASP A 106 11.87 17.55 -9.02
N GLY A 107 11.59 17.32 -7.74
CA GLY A 107 12.00 18.19 -6.64
C GLY A 107 11.06 19.38 -6.37
N LYS A 108 10.00 19.53 -7.16
CA LYS A 108 8.98 20.55 -6.92
C LYS A 108 8.25 20.28 -5.61
N VAL A 109 8.07 21.31 -4.80
CA VAL A 109 7.35 21.24 -3.52
C VAL A 109 5.95 21.82 -3.68
N ILE A 110 4.95 21.07 -3.21
CA ILE A 110 3.56 21.51 -3.17
C ILE A 110 3.18 21.75 -1.71
N ALA A 111 2.71 22.97 -1.42
CA ALA A 111 2.24 23.32 -0.08
C ALA A 111 0.96 22.56 0.27
N PRO A 112 0.76 22.15 1.52
CA PRO A 112 -0.43 21.43 1.94
C PRO A 112 -1.68 22.31 1.85
N THR A 113 -2.81 21.67 1.48
CA THR A 113 -4.11 22.35 1.37
C THR A 113 -4.98 22.19 2.60
N GLY A 114 -4.64 21.26 3.49
CA GLY A 114 -5.46 20.87 4.63
C GLY A 114 -6.68 20.01 4.27
N LYS A 115 -6.86 19.69 2.97
CA LYS A 115 -7.96 18.85 2.50
C LYS A 115 -7.63 17.38 2.63
N ALA A 116 -8.67 16.55 2.76
CA ALA A 116 -8.54 15.10 2.90
C ALA A 116 -8.97 14.38 1.63
N PHE A 117 -8.37 13.21 1.41
CA PHE A 117 -8.87 12.25 0.42
C PHE A 117 -9.49 11.03 1.12
N ASP A 118 -10.46 10.44 0.45
CA ASP A 118 -11.06 9.14 0.75
C ASP A 118 -11.23 8.42 -0.58
N LEU A 119 -10.43 7.37 -0.80
CA LEU A 119 -10.34 6.69 -2.09
C LEU A 119 -10.51 5.19 -1.93
N GLU A 120 -11.13 4.57 -2.92
CA GLU A 120 -11.02 3.13 -3.10
C GLU A 120 -9.56 2.78 -3.40
N PHE A 121 -9.03 1.83 -2.65
CA PHE A 121 -7.63 1.44 -2.67
C PHE A 121 -7.52 -0.07 -2.86
N GLY A 122 -6.94 -0.49 -3.97
CA GLY A 122 -6.68 -1.88 -4.30
C GLY A 122 -5.21 -2.22 -4.18
N GLN A 123 -4.91 -3.41 -3.66
CA GLN A 123 -3.56 -3.95 -3.59
C GLN A 123 -3.57 -5.39 -4.11
N THR A 124 -2.78 -5.65 -5.14
CA THR A 124 -2.52 -7.01 -5.62
C THR A 124 -1.08 -7.37 -5.27
N THR A 125 -0.89 -8.45 -4.53
CA THR A 125 0.40 -8.82 -3.97
C THR A 125 0.77 -10.25 -4.27
N LYS A 126 2.06 -10.47 -4.55
CA LYS A 126 2.67 -11.79 -4.65
C LYS A 126 3.54 -12.04 -3.43
N TRP A 127 3.54 -13.27 -2.96
CA TRP A 127 4.22 -13.68 -1.75
C TRP A 127 5.24 -14.78 -2.02
N ASP A 128 6.41 -14.65 -1.39
CA ASP A 128 7.44 -15.68 -1.33
C ASP A 128 7.48 -16.20 0.10
N GLY A 129 6.91 -17.40 0.32
CA GLY A 129 6.65 -17.87 1.68
C GLY A 129 5.71 -16.89 2.41
N ASP A 130 6.17 -16.33 3.51
CA ASP A 130 5.45 -15.38 4.36
C ASP A 130 5.85 -13.91 4.12
N ARG A 131 6.59 -13.63 3.05
CA ARG A 131 7.04 -12.28 2.71
C ARG A 131 6.48 -11.79 1.40
N LEU A 132 5.97 -10.58 1.41
CA LEU A 132 5.47 -9.89 0.24
C LEU A 132 6.63 -9.51 -0.68
N ILE A 133 6.64 -10.05 -1.91
CA ILE A 133 7.72 -9.82 -2.89
C ILE A 133 7.30 -8.89 -4.04
N VAL A 134 6.03 -8.81 -4.35
CA VAL A 134 5.48 -7.86 -5.33
C VAL A 134 4.24 -7.21 -4.75
N ILE A 135 4.16 -5.89 -4.84
CA ILE A 135 2.94 -5.14 -4.58
C ILE A 135 2.61 -4.25 -5.78
N ALA A 136 1.37 -4.32 -6.23
CA ALA A 136 0.80 -3.38 -7.18
C ALA A 136 -0.37 -2.68 -6.50
N ALA A 137 -0.24 -1.38 -6.28
CA ALA A 137 -1.28 -0.55 -5.70
C ALA A 137 -2.10 0.13 -6.80
N PHE A 138 -3.40 0.29 -6.57
CA PHE A 138 -4.33 0.91 -7.51
C PHE A 138 -5.25 1.88 -6.79
N TYR A 139 -5.26 3.12 -7.22
CA TYR A 139 -6.22 4.13 -6.80
C TYR A 139 -6.31 5.24 -7.85
N ASP A 140 -7.40 5.99 -7.83
CA ASP A 140 -7.64 7.07 -8.78
C ASP A 140 -6.87 8.34 -8.37
N THR A 141 -5.73 8.58 -9.02
CA THR A 141 -4.87 9.74 -8.75
C THR A 141 -5.52 11.05 -9.16
N ALA A 142 -6.37 11.06 -10.20
CA ALA A 142 -7.09 12.26 -10.63
C ALA A 142 -8.14 12.66 -9.59
N LEU A 143 -8.90 11.68 -9.07
CA LEU A 143 -9.85 11.92 -7.99
C LEU A 143 -9.15 12.40 -6.72
N GLN A 144 -8.01 11.82 -6.38
CA GLN A 144 -7.19 12.28 -5.25
C GLN A 144 -6.80 13.74 -5.39
N ALA A 145 -6.31 14.16 -6.56
CA ALA A 145 -5.94 15.53 -6.82
C ALA A 145 -7.13 16.49 -6.69
N GLN A 146 -8.32 16.09 -7.17
CA GLN A 146 -9.56 16.87 -7.01
C GLN A 146 -9.94 17.01 -5.53
N GLN A 147 -9.94 15.92 -4.78
CA GLN A 147 -10.28 15.94 -3.35
C GLN A 147 -9.31 16.80 -2.54
N LEU A 148 -8.04 16.80 -2.91
CA LEU A 148 -6.99 17.60 -2.25
C LEU A 148 -6.96 19.06 -2.71
N GLY A 149 -7.73 19.43 -3.71
CA GLY A 149 -7.76 20.80 -4.24
C GLY A 149 -6.55 21.14 -5.13
N LEU A 150 -5.93 20.11 -5.75
CA LEU A 150 -4.77 20.26 -6.63
C LEU A 150 -5.13 20.22 -8.12
N ALA A 151 -6.39 19.98 -8.43
CA ALA A 151 -6.89 19.92 -9.81
C ALA A 151 -8.23 20.64 -9.92
#